data_563a0d713ca52a94a68bf9003a958a97
#
_entry.id   563a0d713ca52a94a68bf9003a958a97
#
_cell.length_a   1.000
_cell.length_b   1.000
_cell.length_c   1.000
_cell.angle_alpha   90.00
_cell.angle_beta   90.00
_cell.angle_gamma   90.00
#
_symmetry.space_group_name_H-M   'P 1'
#
loop_
_entity.id
_entity.type
_entity.pdbx_description
1 polymer ?
#
loop_
_entity_poly.entity_id
_entity_poly.type
_entity_poly.pdbx_seq_one_letter_code
_entity_poly.pdbx_strand_id
1 'polypeptide(L)'
;MVNLSDTGKKKVKNFSLGMKQRLALAMVLLNEPEVLILDEPLNGLDPTGISELRSLLKKLNTENNITIILSSHILSELHKLATCYGIMHKGRIIEEISSEILDDRCKKHISIKVSDIKATSMILEKDLGINNFSVCSEDIIKIYGNFDKCAQINKTLVLNNILVEEITIKGESLESYFTKVIGGELYA
;
A
#
# COMPACT_ATOMS: atom_id res chain seq x y z
N MET A 1 26.35 -8.80 -4.70
CA MET A 1 25.36 -7.83 -4.18
C MET A 1 24.56 -7.20 -5.33
N VAL A 2 25.13 -6.45 -6.26
CA VAL A 2 24.41 -5.71 -7.33
C VAL A 2 24.25 -6.45 -8.66
N ASN A 3 24.59 -7.72 -8.75
CA ASN A 3 24.50 -8.60 -9.95
C ASN A 3 25.10 -7.99 -11.22
N LEU A 4 26.34 -7.51 -11.13
CA LEU A 4 27.14 -7.01 -12.26
C LEU A 4 28.38 -7.84 -12.57
N SER A 5 28.56 -9.01 -11.93
CA SER A 5 29.71 -9.90 -12.11
C SER A 5 29.92 -10.34 -13.56
N ASP A 6 28.80 -10.57 -14.28
CA ASP A 6 28.83 -11.12 -15.62
C ASP A 6 29.00 -10.08 -16.75
N THR A 7 29.26 -8.82 -16.35
CA THR A 7 29.44 -7.73 -17.33
C THR A 7 30.77 -7.82 -18.09
N GLY A 8 31.73 -8.59 -17.55
CA GLY A 8 33.05 -8.82 -18.14
C GLY A 8 33.78 -7.53 -18.51
N LYS A 9 34.24 -7.42 -19.76
CA LYS A 9 34.94 -6.23 -20.28
C LYS A 9 34.01 -5.20 -20.91
N LYS A 10 32.69 -5.28 -20.70
CA LYS A 10 31.72 -4.36 -21.28
C LYS A 10 31.91 -2.94 -20.72
N LYS A 11 32.10 -1.96 -21.61
CA LYS A 11 32.29 -0.56 -21.20
C LYS A 11 30.97 0.00 -20.63
N VAL A 12 31.03 0.82 -19.59
CA VAL A 12 29.86 1.43 -18.92
C VAL A 12 28.95 2.19 -19.90
N LYS A 13 29.49 2.80 -20.96
CA LYS A 13 28.69 3.45 -22.01
C LYS A 13 27.70 2.51 -22.70
N ASN A 14 27.99 1.22 -22.70
CA ASN A 14 27.17 0.18 -23.33
C ASN A 14 26.28 -0.55 -22.33
N PHE A 15 26.22 -0.11 -21.07
CA PHE A 15 25.34 -0.67 -20.08
C PHE A 15 23.89 -0.28 -20.35
N SER A 16 22.96 -1.21 -20.07
CA SER A 16 21.53 -0.87 -20.00
C SER A 16 21.30 0.12 -18.86
N LEU A 17 20.13 0.76 -18.85
CA LEU A 17 19.76 1.67 -17.76
C LEU A 17 19.83 0.97 -16.40
N GLY A 18 19.27 -0.23 -16.28
CA GLY A 18 19.31 -1.01 -15.02
C GLY A 18 20.74 -1.38 -14.61
N MET A 19 21.62 -1.69 -15.54
CA MET A 19 23.04 -1.91 -15.24
C MET A 19 23.73 -0.65 -14.71
N LYS A 20 23.40 0.52 -15.30
CA LYS A 20 23.94 1.82 -14.83
C LYS A 20 23.43 2.17 -13.44
N GLN A 21 22.15 1.96 -13.16
CA GLN A 21 21.56 2.18 -11.83
C GLN A 21 22.20 1.27 -10.77
N ARG A 22 22.38 -0.02 -11.08
CA ARG A 22 23.07 -0.96 -10.16
C ARG A 22 24.53 -0.57 -9.94
N LEU A 23 25.23 -0.08 -10.94
CA LEU A 23 26.58 0.42 -10.79
C LEU A 23 26.62 1.66 -9.89
N ALA A 24 25.71 2.63 -10.11
CA ALA A 24 25.61 3.81 -9.26
C ALA A 24 25.34 3.42 -7.79
N LEU A 25 24.42 2.51 -7.57
CA LEU A 25 24.12 1.98 -6.23
C LEU A 25 25.35 1.29 -5.61
N ALA A 26 26.07 0.48 -6.39
CA ALA A 26 27.31 -0.15 -5.90
C ALA A 26 28.36 0.87 -5.47
N MET A 27 28.50 1.97 -6.22
CA MET A 27 29.47 3.05 -5.89
C MET A 27 29.10 3.74 -4.56
N VAL A 28 27.82 3.99 -4.30
CA VAL A 28 27.36 4.60 -3.04
C VAL A 28 27.56 3.63 -1.87
N LEU A 29 27.30 2.34 -2.07
CA LEU A 29 27.44 1.30 -1.04
C LEU A 29 28.89 1.01 -0.63
N LEU A 30 29.89 1.42 -1.41
CA LEU A 30 31.30 1.29 -1.03
C LEU A 30 31.67 2.06 0.25
N ASN A 31 30.90 3.10 0.58
CA ASN A 31 31.10 3.90 1.79
C ASN A 31 30.28 3.41 2.99
N GLU A 32 29.65 2.24 2.90
CA GLU A 32 28.83 1.64 3.96
C GLU A 32 27.85 2.63 4.61
N PRO A 33 26.97 3.29 3.84
CA PRO A 33 26.09 4.32 4.35
C PRO A 33 25.02 3.74 5.29
N GLU A 34 24.70 4.45 6.35
CA GLU A 34 23.55 4.14 7.23
C GLU A 34 22.23 4.59 6.61
N VAL A 35 22.27 5.63 5.77
CA VAL A 35 21.09 6.20 5.08
C VAL A 35 21.36 6.31 3.59
N LEU A 36 20.42 5.84 2.78
CA LEU A 36 20.46 5.88 1.33
C LEU A 36 19.29 6.70 0.80
N ILE A 37 19.59 7.76 0.04
CA ILE A 37 18.56 8.60 -0.60
C ILE A 37 18.58 8.33 -2.10
N LEU A 38 17.43 7.92 -2.65
CA LEU A 38 17.27 7.52 -4.04
C LEU A 38 16.15 8.33 -4.69
N ASP A 39 16.49 9.06 -5.75
CA ASP A 39 15.50 9.80 -6.54
C ASP A 39 15.09 8.98 -7.77
N GLU A 40 13.79 8.61 -7.82
CA GLU A 40 13.16 7.83 -8.91
C GLU A 40 13.96 6.58 -9.33
N PRO A 41 14.42 5.71 -8.41
CA PRO A 41 15.35 4.64 -8.74
C PRO A 41 14.74 3.54 -9.64
N LEU A 42 13.41 3.47 -9.73
CA LEU A 42 12.68 2.48 -10.54
C LEU A 42 12.35 3.00 -11.94
N ASN A 43 12.53 4.29 -12.19
CA ASN A 43 12.11 4.91 -13.43
C ASN A 43 12.90 4.39 -14.63
N GLY A 44 12.18 4.07 -15.72
CA GLY A 44 12.76 3.60 -16.99
C GLY A 44 13.33 2.17 -16.95
N LEU A 45 13.10 1.42 -15.90
CA LEU A 45 13.41 -0.02 -15.84
C LEU A 45 12.28 -0.83 -16.46
N ASP A 46 12.65 -1.97 -17.04
CA ASP A 46 11.69 -3.01 -17.40
C ASP A 46 11.16 -3.75 -16.14
N PRO A 47 10.07 -4.52 -16.24
CA PRO A 47 9.49 -5.21 -15.09
C PRO A 47 10.46 -6.12 -14.34
N THR A 48 11.39 -6.76 -15.04
CA THR A 48 12.43 -7.61 -14.46
C THR A 48 13.41 -6.77 -13.64
N GLY A 49 13.91 -5.67 -14.24
CA GLY A 49 14.80 -4.72 -13.57
C GLY A 49 14.19 -4.09 -12.33
N ILE A 50 12.90 -3.72 -12.36
CA ILE A 50 12.15 -3.24 -11.20
C ILE A 50 12.13 -4.29 -10.09
N SER A 51 11.79 -5.54 -10.42
CA SER A 51 11.73 -6.63 -9.45
C SER A 51 13.08 -6.92 -8.79
N GLU A 52 14.16 -6.91 -9.59
CA GLU A 52 15.52 -7.14 -9.09
C GLU A 52 16.02 -5.99 -8.21
N LEU A 53 15.78 -4.73 -8.62
CA LEU A 53 16.15 -3.57 -7.81
C LEU A 53 15.37 -3.52 -6.51
N ARG A 54 14.06 -3.81 -6.55
CA ARG A 54 13.22 -3.91 -5.35
C ARG A 54 13.77 -4.96 -4.36
N SER A 55 14.12 -6.15 -4.86
CA SER A 55 14.68 -7.21 -4.02
C SER A 55 16.02 -6.79 -3.39
N LEU A 56 16.85 -6.07 -4.14
CA LEU A 56 18.10 -5.54 -3.65
C LEU A 56 17.88 -4.49 -2.55
N LEU A 57 16.97 -3.53 -2.76
CA LEU A 57 16.66 -2.49 -1.76
C LEU A 57 16.09 -3.11 -0.48
N LYS A 58 15.19 -4.08 -0.58
CA LYS A 58 14.71 -4.83 0.60
C LYS A 58 15.85 -5.47 1.36
N LYS A 59 16.74 -6.17 0.66
CA LYS A 59 17.90 -6.82 1.28
C LYS A 59 18.81 -5.83 1.99
N LEU A 60 19.11 -4.68 1.38
CA LEU A 60 19.92 -3.62 1.98
C LEU A 60 19.29 -3.09 3.28
N ASN A 61 17.97 -2.94 3.29
CA ASN A 61 17.26 -2.51 4.50
C ASN A 61 17.22 -3.60 5.56
N THR A 62 16.82 -4.84 5.23
CA THR A 62 16.56 -5.89 6.24
C THR A 62 17.82 -6.59 6.73
N GLU A 63 18.81 -6.79 5.86
CA GLU A 63 20.04 -7.53 6.21
C GLU A 63 21.21 -6.60 6.57
N ASN A 64 21.27 -5.41 5.96
CA ASN A 64 22.35 -4.46 6.20
C ASN A 64 21.95 -3.27 7.09
N ASN A 65 20.68 -3.22 7.56
CA ASN A 65 20.13 -2.15 8.40
C ASN A 65 20.28 -0.74 7.79
N ILE A 66 20.28 -0.62 6.47
CA ILE A 66 20.35 0.68 5.79
C ILE A 66 18.96 1.31 5.77
N THR A 67 18.82 2.52 6.28
CA THR A 67 17.59 3.30 6.11
C THR A 67 17.51 3.82 4.69
N ILE A 68 16.39 3.55 3.99
CA ILE A 68 16.23 3.94 2.59
C ILE A 68 15.10 4.97 2.48
N ILE A 69 15.43 6.13 1.94
CA ILE A 69 14.46 7.14 1.51
C ILE A 69 14.46 7.13 -0.01
N LEU A 70 13.29 6.95 -0.61
CA LEU A 70 13.18 6.95 -2.07
C LEU A 70 11.97 7.74 -2.54
N SER A 71 12.12 8.43 -3.67
CA SER A 71 11.01 9.01 -4.40
C SER A 71 10.49 8.04 -5.47
N SER A 72 9.21 8.07 -5.76
CA SER A 72 8.64 7.37 -6.91
C SER A 72 7.27 7.97 -7.29
N HIS A 73 6.97 7.96 -8.58
CA HIS A 73 5.63 8.23 -9.11
C HIS A 73 4.88 6.92 -9.44
N ILE A 74 5.52 5.76 -9.29
CA ILE A 74 4.92 4.43 -9.52
C ILE A 74 4.42 3.89 -8.18
N LEU A 75 3.23 4.31 -7.77
CA LEU A 75 2.66 4.02 -6.44
C LEU A 75 2.58 2.52 -6.14
N SER A 76 2.19 1.71 -7.13
CA SER A 76 2.08 0.25 -6.97
C SER A 76 3.41 -0.44 -6.69
N GLU A 77 4.53 0.09 -7.16
CA GLU A 77 5.86 -0.45 -6.85
C GLU A 77 6.41 0.11 -5.53
N LEU A 78 6.14 1.40 -5.26
CA LEU A 78 6.45 2.02 -3.98
C LEU A 78 5.79 1.25 -2.83
N HIS A 79 4.52 0.89 -3.00
CA HIS A 79 3.73 0.15 -2.01
C HIS A 79 4.30 -1.24 -1.65
N LYS A 80 5.04 -1.85 -2.55
CA LYS A 80 5.72 -3.12 -2.29
C LYS A 80 7.03 -2.97 -1.51
N LEU A 81 7.52 -1.74 -1.33
CA LEU A 81 8.81 -1.42 -0.71
C LEU A 81 8.67 -0.63 0.59
N ALA A 82 7.86 0.42 0.57
CA ALA A 82 7.81 1.40 1.63
C ALA A 82 7.11 0.85 2.88
N THR A 83 7.63 1.20 4.04
CA THR A 83 7.01 0.98 5.35
C THR A 83 6.33 2.25 5.87
N CYS A 84 6.75 3.41 5.36
CA CYS A 84 6.19 4.71 5.67
C CYS A 84 6.19 5.60 4.43
N TYR A 85 5.20 6.47 4.30
CA TYR A 85 5.05 7.39 3.19
C TYR A 85 5.06 8.83 3.68
N GLY A 86 5.83 9.68 3.00
CA GLY A 86 5.73 11.12 3.11
C GLY A 86 5.08 11.69 1.85
N ILE A 87 3.86 12.18 1.94
CA ILE A 87 3.16 12.79 0.81
C ILE A 87 3.58 14.24 0.71
N MET A 88 4.26 14.58 -0.40
CA MET A 88 4.80 15.91 -0.63
C MET A 88 3.99 16.67 -1.68
N HIS A 89 3.62 17.91 -1.39
CA HIS A 89 2.98 18.81 -2.33
C HIS A 89 3.53 20.23 -2.17
N LYS A 90 3.86 20.91 -3.28
CA LYS A 90 4.40 22.28 -3.31
C LYS A 90 5.57 22.49 -2.32
N GLY A 91 6.48 21.51 -2.25
CA GLY A 91 7.67 21.57 -1.39
C GLY A 91 7.42 21.37 0.11
N ARG A 92 6.25 20.88 0.50
CA ARG A 92 5.91 20.58 1.90
C ARG A 92 5.41 19.15 2.02
N ILE A 93 5.78 18.49 3.10
CA ILE A 93 5.15 17.22 3.50
C ILE A 93 3.79 17.58 4.09
N ILE A 94 2.73 17.09 3.45
CA ILE A 94 1.34 17.33 3.84
C ILE A 94 0.77 16.20 4.68
N GLU A 95 1.31 14.99 4.54
CA GLU A 95 0.96 13.85 5.37
C GLU A 95 2.16 12.89 5.48
N GLU A 96 2.30 12.29 6.67
CA GLU A 96 3.16 11.15 6.92
C GLU A 96 2.28 10.00 7.42
N ILE A 97 2.38 8.82 6.78
CA ILE A 97 1.51 7.69 7.06
C ILE A 97 2.27 6.36 6.92
N SER A 98 2.08 5.44 7.86
CA SER A 98 2.63 4.09 7.73
C SER A 98 1.89 3.28 6.66
N SER A 99 2.58 2.28 6.07
CA SER A 99 1.96 1.38 5.08
C SER A 99 0.75 0.65 5.65
N GLU A 100 0.79 0.26 6.91
CA GLU A 100 -0.31 -0.46 7.58
C GLU A 100 -1.58 0.40 7.67
N ILE A 101 -1.43 1.67 8.08
CA ILE A 101 -2.57 2.61 8.16
C ILE A 101 -3.10 2.93 6.77
N LEU A 102 -2.19 3.12 5.79
CA LEU A 102 -2.57 3.36 4.40
C LEU A 102 -3.34 2.17 3.81
N ASP A 103 -2.89 0.95 4.07
CA ASP A 103 -3.56 -0.28 3.66
C ASP A 103 -4.97 -0.38 4.25
N ASP A 104 -5.14 -0.08 5.54
CA ASP A 104 -6.45 -0.11 6.17
C ASP A 104 -7.40 0.94 5.59
N ARG A 105 -6.90 2.15 5.30
CA ARG A 105 -7.68 3.22 4.65
C ARG A 105 -8.08 2.86 3.22
N CYS A 106 -7.18 2.26 2.45
CA CYS A 106 -7.42 1.89 1.05
C CYS A 106 -8.18 0.57 0.90
N LYS A 107 -8.20 -0.28 1.93
CA LYS A 107 -8.80 -1.60 1.86
C LYS A 107 -10.29 -1.54 1.57
N LYS A 108 -10.68 -2.15 0.45
CA LYS A 108 -12.09 -2.21 0.04
C LYS A 108 -12.89 -3.03 1.05
N HIS A 109 -13.97 -2.46 1.56
CA HIS A 109 -14.86 -3.11 2.53
C HIS A 109 -16.30 -2.62 2.35
N ILE A 110 -17.26 -3.43 2.81
CA ILE A 110 -18.64 -3.00 3.01
C ILE A 110 -18.71 -2.41 4.42
N SER A 111 -19.05 -1.13 4.53
CA SER A 111 -19.32 -0.47 5.80
C SER A 111 -20.82 -0.52 6.07
N ILE A 112 -21.21 -1.08 7.21
CA ILE A 112 -22.62 -1.19 7.60
C ILE A 112 -22.78 -0.52 8.95
N LYS A 113 -23.74 0.42 9.03
CA LYS A 113 -24.16 1.03 10.29
C LYS A 113 -25.45 0.39 10.76
N VAL A 114 -25.46 -0.17 11.97
CA VAL A 114 -26.54 -1.03 12.48
C VAL A 114 -26.88 -0.69 13.93
N SER A 115 -28.11 -1.02 14.33
CA SER A 115 -28.62 -0.78 15.69
C SER A 115 -28.06 -1.75 16.75
N ASP A 116 -27.62 -2.94 16.35
CA ASP A 116 -27.08 -3.97 17.28
C ASP A 116 -25.91 -4.72 16.63
N ILE A 117 -24.72 -4.39 17.08
CA ILE A 117 -23.45 -4.99 16.62
C ILE A 117 -23.34 -6.47 16.97
N LYS A 118 -23.76 -6.86 18.19
CA LYS A 118 -23.61 -8.26 18.64
C LYS A 118 -24.51 -9.19 17.85
N ALA A 119 -25.78 -8.83 17.71
CA ALA A 119 -26.72 -9.60 16.90
C ALA A 119 -26.28 -9.65 15.42
N THR A 120 -25.82 -8.51 14.87
CA THR A 120 -25.28 -8.45 13.50
C THR A 120 -24.10 -9.39 13.31
N SER A 121 -23.14 -9.39 14.22
CA SER A 121 -21.96 -10.27 14.15
C SER A 121 -22.35 -11.74 14.11
N MET A 122 -23.31 -12.14 14.98
CA MET A 122 -23.80 -13.52 14.99
C MET A 122 -24.51 -13.91 13.68
N ILE A 123 -25.31 -13.02 13.10
CA ILE A 123 -25.99 -13.24 11.82
C ILE A 123 -24.99 -13.39 10.69
N LEU A 124 -23.96 -12.51 10.66
CA LEU A 124 -22.92 -12.59 9.65
C LEU A 124 -22.21 -13.94 9.69
N GLU A 125 -21.84 -14.42 10.87
CA GLU A 125 -21.14 -15.70 11.04
C GLU A 125 -22.03 -16.91 10.77
N LYS A 126 -23.20 -16.99 11.41
CA LYS A 126 -24.04 -18.19 11.41
C LYS A 126 -24.94 -18.31 10.19
N ASP A 127 -25.57 -17.21 9.80
CA ASP A 127 -26.60 -17.25 8.73
C ASP A 127 -26.01 -16.98 7.36
N LEU A 128 -24.97 -16.12 7.30
CA LEU A 128 -24.33 -15.72 6.03
C LEU A 128 -22.98 -16.37 5.79
N GLY A 129 -22.37 -17.02 6.80
CA GLY A 129 -21.04 -17.63 6.72
C GLY A 129 -19.92 -16.63 6.45
N ILE A 130 -20.13 -15.38 6.88
CA ILE A 130 -19.15 -14.30 6.68
C ILE A 130 -18.33 -14.15 7.95
N ASN A 131 -17.06 -14.55 7.90
CA ASN A 131 -16.13 -14.49 9.06
C ASN A 131 -15.09 -13.38 8.92
N ASN A 132 -14.94 -12.78 7.72
CA ASN A 132 -13.94 -11.75 7.47
C ASN A 132 -14.56 -10.36 7.64
N PHE A 133 -14.75 -9.95 8.89
CA PHE A 133 -15.26 -8.63 9.25
C PHE A 133 -14.55 -8.09 10.50
N SER A 134 -14.67 -6.79 10.74
CA SER A 134 -14.19 -6.12 11.95
C SER A 134 -15.25 -5.16 12.49
N VAL A 135 -15.36 -5.08 13.80
CA VAL A 135 -16.16 -4.09 14.51
C VAL A 135 -15.32 -2.85 14.73
N CYS A 136 -15.76 -1.69 14.22
CA CYS A 136 -14.98 -0.45 14.27
C CYS A 136 -15.48 0.52 15.34
N SER A 137 -16.77 0.49 15.63
CA SER A 137 -17.42 1.30 16.69
C SER A 137 -18.63 0.56 17.24
N GLU A 138 -19.39 1.20 18.14
CA GLU A 138 -20.59 0.61 18.75
C GLU A 138 -21.71 0.36 17.74
N ASP A 139 -21.63 0.94 16.54
CA ASP A 139 -22.66 0.92 15.50
C ASP A 139 -22.15 0.56 14.09
N ILE A 140 -20.83 0.39 13.88
CA ILE A 140 -20.25 0.16 12.56
C ILE A 140 -19.47 -1.16 12.47
N ILE A 141 -19.84 -1.97 11.47
CA ILE A 141 -19.11 -3.17 11.04
C ILE A 141 -18.53 -2.95 9.65
N LYS A 142 -17.27 -3.35 9.46
CA LYS A 142 -16.60 -3.44 8.16
C LYS A 142 -16.49 -4.91 7.73
N ILE A 143 -17.01 -5.25 6.55
CA ILE A 143 -16.93 -6.59 5.97
C ILE A 143 -15.95 -6.56 4.79
N TYR A 144 -14.94 -7.42 4.82
CA TYR A 144 -13.92 -7.51 3.78
C TYR A 144 -14.24 -8.63 2.79
N GLY A 145 -14.63 -8.26 1.58
CA GLY A 145 -15.11 -9.19 0.56
C GLY A 145 -16.64 -9.24 0.46
N ASN A 146 -17.17 -10.21 -0.28
CA ASN A 146 -18.59 -10.42 -0.51
C ASN A 146 -19.33 -9.17 -1.04
N PHE A 147 -18.67 -8.36 -1.88
CA PHE A 147 -19.21 -7.08 -2.38
C PHE A 147 -20.45 -7.24 -3.25
N ASP A 148 -20.61 -8.39 -3.88
CA ASP A 148 -21.77 -8.81 -4.65
C ASP A 148 -22.99 -9.15 -3.78
N LYS A 149 -22.78 -9.41 -2.49
CA LYS A 149 -23.82 -9.86 -1.54
C LYS A 149 -24.42 -8.74 -0.70
N CYS A 150 -24.11 -7.46 -0.93
CA CYS A 150 -24.63 -6.34 -0.14
C CYS A 150 -26.16 -6.39 0.01
N ALA A 151 -26.91 -6.67 -1.05
CA ALA A 151 -28.37 -6.76 -1.01
C ALA A 151 -28.84 -7.94 -0.15
N GLN A 152 -28.17 -9.10 -0.23
CA GLN A 152 -28.48 -10.27 0.57
C GLN A 152 -28.17 -10.01 2.06
N ILE A 153 -27.03 -9.40 2.36
CA ILE A 153 -26.64 -9.02 3.73
C ILE A 153 -27.72 -8.11 4.33
N ASN A 154 -28.06 -7.02 3.62
CA ASN A 154 -29.09 -6.09 4.07
C ASN A 154 -30.41 -6.79 4.34
N LYS A 155 -30.90 -7.58 3.37
CA LYS A 155 -32.14 -8.34 3.52
C LYS A 155 -32.14 -9.24 4.75
N THR A 156 -31.06 -9.99 4.96
CA THR A 156 -30.94 -10.91 6.10
C THR A 156 -30.97 -10.16 7.43
N LEU A 157 -30.23 -9.04 7.53
CA LEU A 157 -30.21 -8.21 8.75
C LEU A 157 -31.61 -7.66 9.06
N VAL A 158 -32.31 -7.08 8.07
CA VAL A 158 -33.66 -6.53 8.25
C VAL A 158 -34.67 -7.61 8.65
N LEU A 159 -34.60 -8.79 8.05
CA LEU A 159 -35.48 -9.93 8.41
C LEU A 159 -35.25 -10.44 9.84
N ASN A 160 -34.07 -10.21 10.40
CA ASN A 160 -33.75 -10.50 11.80
C ASN A 160 -33.95 -9.28 12.73
N ASN A 161 -34.77 -8.30 12.31
CA ASN A 161 -35.10 -7.09 13.07
C ASN A 161 -33.90 -6.18 13.42
N ILE A 162 -32.80 -6.26 12.66
CA ILE A 162 -31.69 -5.32 12.76
C ILE A 162 -31.98 -4.11 11.88
N LEU A 163 -32.00 -2.92 12.48
CA LEU A 163 -32.08 -1.68 11.69
C LEU A 163 -30.73 -1.42 11.04
N VAL A 164 -30.73 -1.31 9.72
CA VAL A 164 -29.58 -0.92 8.92
C VAL A 164 -29.75 0.54 8.55
N GLU A 165 -28.96 1.42 9.17
CA GLU A 165 -29.02 2.86 8.88
C GLU A 165 -28.26 3.22 7.61
N GLU A 166 -27.14 2.55 7.38
CA GLU A 166 -26.30 2.78 6.19
C GLU A 166 -25.63 1.47 5.78
N ILE A 167 -25.56 1.23 4.47
CA ILE A 167 -24.73 0.19 3.86
C ILE A 167 -24.03 0.76 2.64
N THR A 168 -22.70 0.83 2.68
CA THR A 168 -21.88 1.41 1.59
C THR A 168 -20.64 0.57 1.36
N ILE A 169 -20.17 0.54 0.11
CA ILE A 169 -18.88 -0.02 -0.23
C ILE A 169 -17.86 1.11 -0.15
N LYS A 170 -16.94 1.02 0.80
CA LYS A 170 -15.83 1.96 1.00
C LYS A 170 -14.50 1.31 0.61
N GLY A 171 -13.46 2.11 0.53
CA GLY A 171 -12.12 1.76 0.08
C GLY A 171 -11.82 2.40 -1.26
N GLU A 172 -10.57 2.72 -1.45
CA GLU A 172 -10.12 3.43 -2.64
C GLU A 172 -8.76 2.90 -3.10
N SER A 173 -8.39 3.22 -4.35
CA SER A 173 -7.04 2.93 -4.81
C SER A 173 -6.03 3.87 -4.16
N LEU A 174 -4.77 3.45 -4.12
CA LEU A 174 -3.67 4.30 -3.64
C LEU A 174 -3.64 5.63 -4.40
N GLU A 175 -3.81 5.58 -5.72
CA GLU A 175 -3.80 6.77 -6.59
C GLU A 175 -4.94 7.74 -6.21
N SER A 176 -6.14 7.20 -5.94
CA SER A 176 -7.29 8.00 -5.49
C SER A 176 -7.02 8.65 -4.14
N TYR A 177 -6.48 7.88 -3.18
CA TYR A 177 -6.08 8.40 -1.87
C TYR A 177 -5.10 9.57 -1.99
N PHE A 178 -4.00 9.38 -2.72
CA PHE A 178 -2.99 10.43 -2.92
C PHE A 178 -3.57 11.67 -3.61
N THR A 179 -4.45 11.49 -4.59
CA THR A 179 -5.10 12.61 -5.28
C THR A 179 -5.96 13.43 -4.33
N LYS A 180 -6.70 12.79 -3.43
CA LYS A 180 -7.53 13.47 -2.42
C LYS A 180 -6.69 14.23 -1.39
N VAL A 181 -5.60 13.62 -0.91
CA VAL A 181 -4.68 14.27 0.03
C VAL A 181 -4.09 15.53 -0.61
N ILE A 182 -3.62 15.44 -1.85
CA ILE A 182 -3.04 16.57 -2.59
C ILE A 182 -4.10 17.61 -2.92
N GLY A 183 -5.32 17.20 -3.24
CA GLY A 183 -6.45 18.10 -3.50
C GLY A 183 -7.02 18.81 -2.26
N GLY A 184 -6.62 18.41 -1.06
CA GLY A 184 -7.12 18.93 0.21
C GLY A 184 -8.48 18.36 0.63
N GLU A 185 -9.04 17.40 -0.11
CA GLU A 185 -10.38 16.84 0.16
C GLU A 185 -10.47 16.02 1.45
N LEU A 186 -9.34 15.55 1.99
CA LEU A 186 -9.31 14.76 3.23
C LEU A 186 -9.26 15.63 4.50
N TYR A 187 -9.01 16.92 4.35
CA TYR A 187 -8.85 17.88 5.47
C TYR A 187 -9.85 19.04 5.39
N ALA A 188 -10.81 18.98 4.48
CA ALA A 188 -11.98 19.85 4.38
C ALA A 188 -13.18 19.21 5.07
#